data_50edbe9417b27e279d08098f421ce38e
#
_entry.id   50edbe9417b27e279d08098f421ce38e
#
_cell.length_a   1.000
_cell.length_b   1.000
_cell.length_c   1.000
_cell.angle_alpha   90.00
_cell.angle_beta   90.00
_cell.angle_gamma   90.00
#
_symmetry.space_group_name_H-M   'P 1'
#
loop_
_entity.id
_entity.type
_entity.pdbx_description
1 polymer ?
#
loop_
_entity_poly.entity_id
_entity_poly.type
_entity_poly.pdbx_seq_one_letter_code
_entity_poly.pdbx_strand_id
1 'polypeptide(L)'
;KNRSFDSAGHRYRYGTIEILPTSNPSRTRLNVVNSLRLHEEYLYGISEVSSSWPDAALQAQVLAARTYALSAIAAGPRKACDCHVDDGRGPYSDQVFSGWSKQSGAMGERWVAAVNATHASPTTGMAILYEGQPIRAFYSSSSGGATQASVDQWGGDLPYVRSVADPW
;
A
#
# COMPACT_ATOMS: atom_id res chain seq x y z
N LYS A 1 9.49 4.57 3.24
CA LYS A 1 10.60 3.94 3.97
C LYS A 1 11.11 2.79 3.13
N ASN A 2 12.39 2.81 2.86
CA ASN A 2 13.01 1.86 1.98
C ASN A 2 14.02 1.00 2.75
N ARG A 3 13.78 -0.31 2.84
CA ARG A 3 14.72 -1.27 3.40
C ARG A 3 15.69 -1.87 2.39
N SER A 4 15.66 -1.42 1.17
CA SER A 4 16.34 -2.10 0.08
C SER A 4 17.81 -1.76 -0.06
N PHE A 5 18.39 -1.15 0.93
CA PHE A 5 19.81 -1.31 1.17
C PHE A 5 20.13 -2.72 1.70
N ASP A 6 19.10 -3.54 1.97
CA ASP A 6 19.28 -4.95 2.16
C ASP A 6 19.38 -5.67 0.80
N SER A 7 19.84 -6.88 0.82
CA SER A 7 20.15 -7.74 -0.31
C SER A 7 18.99 -8.07 -1.27
N ALA A 8 17.80 -7.49 -1.13
CA ALA A 8 16.64 -7.86 -1.94
C ALA A 8 16.67 -7.27 -3.36
N GLY A 9 17.62 -6.39 -3.65
CA GLY A 9 17.85 -5.89 -5.00
C GLY A 9 16.73 -5.04 -5.60
N HIS A 10 15.88 -4.44 -4.78
CA HIS A 10 14.87 -3.51 -5.29
C HIS A 10 15.51 -2.21 -5.75
N ARG A 11 14.98 -1.69 -6.86
CA ARG A 11 15.44 -0.44 -7.44
C ARG A 11 14.41 0.66 -7.22
N TYR A 12 14.88 1.84 -6.87
CA TYR A 12 14.08 3.03 -6.64
C TYR A 12 14.49 4.08 -7.65
N ARG A 13 13.51 4.70 -8.28
CA ARG A 13 13.70 5.68 -9.35
C ARG A 13 13.05 7.03 -9.02
N TYR A 14 12.03 7.01 -8.18
CA TYR A 14 11.20 8.17 -7.92
C TYR A 14 11.37 8.67 -6.49
N GLY A 15 10.96 9.92 -6.29
CA GLY A 15 10.87 10.56 -5.00
C GLY A 15 12.21 11.05 -4.44
N THR A 16 12.20 11.33 -3.15
CA THR A 16 13.37 11.80 -2.40
C THR A 16 13.64 10.84 -1.27
N ILE A 17 14.89 10.37 -1.17
CA ILE A 17 15.33 9.51 -0.08
C ILE A 17 15.91 10.38 1.04
N GLU A 18 15.37 10.23 2.22
CA GLU A 18 15.87 10.86 3.45
C GLU A 18 16.41 9.78 4.40
N ILE A 19 17.55 10.04 5.00
CA ILE A 19 18.15 9.17 5.99
C ILE A 19 18.15 9.92 7.33
N LEU A 20 17.33 9.43 8.25
CA LEU A 20 17.05 10.08 9.52
C LEU A 20 17.46 9.19 10.69
N PRO A 21 18.01 9.75 11.79
CA PRO A 21 18.12 8.98 13.01
C PRO A 21 16.71 8.57 13.47
N THR A 22 16.56 7.33 13.96
CA THR A 22 15.25 6.92 14.49
C THR A 22 14.87 7.77 15.69
N SER A 23 13.62 8.19 15.75
CA SER A 23 13.07 8.89 16.92
C SER A 23 12.90 8.00 18.16
N ASN A 24 13.11 6.68 18.04
CA ASN A 24 13.06 5.76 19.17
C ASN A 24 14.40 5.75 19.91
N PRO A 25 14.49 6.32 21.12
CA PRO A 25 15.76 6.44 21.87
C PRO A 25 16.38 5.10 22.26
N SER A 26 15.59 4.02 22.27
CA SER A 26 16.08 2.66 22.57
C SER A 26 16.69 1.95 21.36
N ARG A 27 16.78 2.59 20.20
CA ARG A 27 17.29 1.97 18.96
C ARG A 27 18.29 2.88 18.27
N THR A 28 19.53 2.44 18.19
CA THR A 28 20.59 3.08 17.40
C THR A 28 20.47 2.63 15.94
N ARG A 29 19.49 3.14 15.21
CA ARG A 29 19.24 2.79 13.81
C ARG A 29 18.92 4.04 13.00
N LEU A 30 19.12 3.96 11.71
CA LEU A 30 18.68 4.98 10.76
C LEU A 30 17.36 4.55 10.13
N ASN A 31 16.41 5.46 10.03
CA ASN A 31 15.26 5.33 9.19
C ASN A 31 15.62 5.82 7.78
N VAL A 32 15.25 5.05 6.78
CA VAL A 32 15.36 5.44 5.37
C VAL A 32 13.95 5.65 4.86
N VAL A 33 13.62 6.90 4.57
CA VAL A 33 12.28 7.31 4.14
C VAL A 33 12.33 7.71 2.68
N ASN A 34 11.43 7.18 1.89
CA ASN A 34 11.23 7.59 0.50
C ASN A 34 9.94 8.41 0.39
N SER A 35 10.06 9.70 0.10
CA SER A 35 8.95 10.61 -0.12
C SER A 35 8.51 10.55 -1.57
N LEU A 36 7.27 10.13 -1.82
CA LEU A 36 6.74 9.78 -3.13
C LEU A 36 5.40 10.48 -3.37
N ARG A 37 5.12 10.80 -4.64
CA ARG A 37 3.77 11.15 -5.07
C ARG A 37 2.89 9.90 -5.09
N LEU A 38 1.71 10.00 -4.48
CA LEU A 38 0.84 8.84 -4.24
C LEU A 38 0.43 8.14 -5.53
N HIS A 39 -0.14 8.87 -6.50
CA HIS A 39 -0.86 8.27 -7.63
C HIS A 39 0.04 7.61 -8.69
N GLU A 40 1.23 8.11 -8.87
CA GLU A 40 2.16 7.62 -9.89
C GLU A 40 3.35 6.88 -9.26
N GLU A 41 4.11 7.56 -8.40
CA GLU A 41 5.38 7.03 -7.93
C GLU A 41 5.20 5.92 -6.88
N TYR A 42 4.30 6.13 -5.92
CA TYR A 42 4.03 5.13 -4.88
C TYR A 42 3.26 3.92 -5.44
N LEU A 43 2.11 4.17 -6.09
CA LEU A 43 1.27 3.08 -6.58
C LEU A 43 1.96 2.26 -7.67
N TYR A 44 2.79 2.85 -8.51
CA TYR A 44 3.58 2.07 -9.48
C TYR A 44 4.54 1.08 -8.83
N GLY A 45 4.97 1.32 -7.60
CA GLY A 45 5.88 0.46 -6.87
C GLY A 45 5.23 -0.57 -5.95
N ILE A 46 3.90 -0.57 -5.81
CA ILE A 46 3.16 -1.54 -5.00
C ILE A 46 3.22 -2.93 -5.63
N SER A 47 3.54 -3.94 -4.83
CA SER A 47 3.85 -5.31 -5.28
C SER A 47 3.09 -6.38 -4.51
N GLU A 48 1.84 -6.12 -4.14
CA GLU A 48 1.00 -7.05 -3.40
C GLU A 48 0.54 -8.24 -4.25
N VAL A 49 0.33 -8.02 -5.54
CA VAL A 49 -0.21 -9.03 -6.45
C VAL A 49 0.66 -9.17 -7.69
N SER A 50 0.59 -10.31 -8.36
CA SER A 50 1.24 -10.51 -9.66
C SER A 50 0.60 -9.61 -10.73
N SER A 51 1.44 -8.99 -11.58
CA SER A 51 0.96 -8.21 -12.74
C SER A 51 0.29 -9.07 -13.82
N SER A 52 0.30 -10.40 -13.70
CA SER A 52 -0.39 -11.34 -14.59
C SER A 52 -1.88 -11.50 -14.29
N TRP A 53 -2.36 -10.97 -13.16
CA TRP A 53 -3.77 -11.07 -12.78
C TRP A 53 -4.69 -10.36 -13.80
N PRO A 54 -5.99 -10.70 -13.84
CA PRO A 54 -6.96 -10.01 -14.68
C PRO A 54 -6.98 -8.50 -14.40
N ASP A 55 -7.19 -7.69 -15.43
CA ASP A 55 -7.12 -6.23 -15.35
C ASP A 55 -8.08 -5.64 -14.30
N ALA A 56 -9.30 -6.21 -14.20
CA ALA A 56 -10.25 -5.78 -13.18
C ALA A 56 -9.74 -6.03 -11.75
N ALA A 57 -9.07 -7.16 -11.53
CA ALA A 57 -8.45 -7.47 -10.22
C ALA A 57 -7.26 -6.54 -9.93
N LEU A 58 -6.45 -6.23 -10.94
CA LEU A 58 -5.36 -5.24 -10.79
C LEU A 58 -5.91 -3.85 -10.43
N GLN A 59 -6.98 -3.40 -11.10
CA GLN A 59 -7.63 -2.12 -10.80
C GLN A 59 -8.24 -2.10 -9.40
N ALA A 60 -8.91 -3.18 -8.99
CA ALA A 60 -9.44 -3.32 -7.63
C ALA A 60 -8.34 -3.23 -6.58
N GLN A 61 -7.21 -3.91 -6.79
CA GLN A 61 -6.05 -3.83 -5.92
C GLN A 61 -5.47 -2.42 -5.86
N VAL A 62 -5.40 -1.71 -6.98
CA VAL A 62 -4.95 -0.31 -7.00
C VAL A 62 -5.88 0.59 -6.18
N LEU A 63 -7.21 0.42 -6.31
CA LEU A 63 -8.19 1.17 -5.51
C LEU A 63 -8.01 0.92 -4.02
N ALA A 64 -7.85 -0.34 -3.63
CA ALA A 64 -7.61 -0.73 -2.23
C ALA A 64 -6.29 -0.14 -1.71
N ALA A 65 -5.19 -0.31 -2.45
CA ALA A 65 -3.88 0.18 -2.06
C ALA A 65 -3.83 1.72 -1.93
N ARG A 66 -4.43 2.43 -2.88
CA ARG A 66 -4.55 3.90 -2.82
C ARG A 66 -5.34 4.35 -1.60
N THR A 67 -6.47 3.72 -1.38
CA THR A 67 -7.37 4.08 -0.27
C THR A 67 -6.72 3.81 1.08
N TYR A 68 -6.02 2.69 1.22
CA TYR A 68 -5.22 2.38 2.41
C TYR A 68 -4.18 3.48 2.68
N ALA A 69 -3.39 3.84 1.66
CA ALA A 69 -2.38 4.88 1.79
C ALA A 69 -2.99 6.25 2.12
N LEU A 70 -4.13 6.62 1.52
CA LEU A 70 -4.84 7.85 1.84
C LEU A 70 -5.29 7.89 3.31
N SER A 71 -5.82 6.79 3.83
CA SER A 71 -6.21 6.72 5.24
C SER A 71 -5.00 6.84 6.18
N ALA A 72 -3.85 6.25 5.81
CA ALA A 72 -2.61 6.39 6.56
C ALA A 72 -2.04 7.83 6.50
N ILE A 73 -2.13 8.49 5.35
CA ILE A 73 -1.74 9.90 5.19
C ILE A 73 -2.60 10.80 6.06
N ALA A 74 -3.91 10.58 6.08
CA ALA A 74 -4.83 11.34 6.93
C ALA A 74 -4.56 11.19 8.42
N ALA A 75 -4.07 10.02 8.85
CA ALA A 75 -3.67 9.76 10.24
C ALA A 75 -2.32 10.40 10.61
N GLY A 76 -1.53 10.86 9.63
CA GLY A 76 -0.22 11.47 9.82
C GLY A 76 0.93 10.45 9.94
N PRO A 77 2.17 10.93 9.91
CA PRO A 77 3.34 10.05 9.95
C PRO A 77 3.52 9.41 11.33
N ARG A 78 3.90 8.15 11.32
CA ARG A 78 4.18 7.38 12.54
C ARG A 78 5.62 7.66 13.02
N LYS A 79 5.76 8.03 14.29
CA LYS A 79 7.06 8.32 14.91
C LYS A 79 8.04 7.13 14.87
N ALA A 80 7.54 5.90 14.87
CA ALA A 80 8.38 4.71 14.86
C ALA A 80 9.21 4.55 13.57
N CYS A 81 8.76 5.13 12.47
CA CYS A 81 9.41 5.03 11.16
C CYS A 81 9.60 6.37 10.46
N ASP A 82 9.09 7.46 11.02
CA ASP A 82 9.01 8.77 10.35
C ASP A 82 8.30 8.69 8.98
N CYS A 83 7.32 7.78 8.86
CA CYS A 83 6.65 7.47 7.61
C CYS A 83 5.14 7.27 7.79
N HIS A 84 4.35 7.46 6.72
CA HIS A 84 2.91 7.16 6.71
C HIS A 84 2.67 5.65 6.60
N VAL A 85 3.45 4.95 5.76
CA VAL A 85 3.35 3.52 5.52
C VAL A 85 4.73 2.87 5.54
N ASP A 86 4.81 1.62 5.97
CA ASP A 86 6.03 0.80 5.98
C ASP A 86 5.99 -0.22 4.82
N ASP A 87 7.12 -0.60 4.29
CA ASP A 87 7.29 -1.34 3.03
C ASP A 87 6.96 -2.84 3.05
N GLY A 88 6.26 -3.31 4.02
CA GLY A 88 5.66 -4.64 3.98
C GLY A 88 6.59 -5.85 4.17
N ARG A 89 7.74 -5.67 4.82
CA ARG A 89 8.70 -6.77 5.04
C ARG A 89 8.90 -7.19 6.49
N GLY A 90 7.92 -6.96 7.32
CA GLY A 90 7.98 -7.30 8.73
C GLY A 90 6.61 -7.58 9.30
N PRO A 91 6.52 -8.07 10.55
CA PRO A 91 5.25 -8.42 11.17
C PRO A 91 4.28 -7.25 11.39
N TYR A 92 4.74 -6.03 11.18
CA TYR A 92 3.97 -4.79 11.32
C TYR A 92 3.98 -3.94 10.05
N SER A 93 4.24 -4.58 8.92
CA SER A 93 4.26 -3.93 7.62
C SER A 93 2.87 -3.58 7.12
N ASP A 94 2.80 -2.53 6.29
CA ASP A 94 1.54 -2.07 5.73
C ASP A 94 1.29 -2.61 4.33
N GLN A 95 2.18 -2.30 3.39
CA GLN A 95 2.03 -2.67 1.98
C GLN A 95 3.39 -3.05 1.39
N VAL A 96 3.43 -4.11 0.58
CA VAL A 96 4.65 -4.51 -0.12
C VAL A 96 4.99 -3.48 -1.20
N PHE A 97 6.14 -2.86 -1.08
CA PHE A 97 6.64 -1.86 -2.01
C PHE A 97 8.00 -2.25 -2.58
N SER A 98 8.08 -2.46 -3.89
CA SER A 98 9.30 -2.83 -4.62
C SER A 98 9.84 -1.70 -5.51
N GLY A 99 9.20 -0.54 -5.50
CA GLY A 99 9.60 0.62 -6.28
C GLY A 99 9.66 0.33 -7.79
N TRP A 100 10.74 0.81 -8.44
CA TRP A 100 10.92 0.63 -9.88
C TRP A 100 10.94 -0.84 -10.32
N SER A 101 11.31 -1.75 -9.43
CA SER A 101 11.36 -3.18 -9.76
C SER A 101 9.98 -3.74 -10.14
N LYS A 102 8.88 -3.18 -9.61
CA LYS A 102 7.52 -3.56 -10.03
C LYS A 102 7.23 -3.15 -11.47
N GLN A 103 7.54 -1.90 -11.82
CA GLN A 103 7.30 -1.37 -13.17
C GLN A 103 8.15 -2.07 -14.24
N SER A 104 9.44 -2.30 -13.94
CA SER A 104 10.41 -2.88 -14.87
C SER A 104 10.40 -4.40 -14.89
N GLY A 105 9.62 -5.03 -14.02
CA GLY A 105 9.46 -6.48 -13.95
C GLY A 105 8.53 -7.05 -15.01
N ALA A 106 8.35 -8.36 -14.99
CA ALA A 106 7.47 -9.05 -15.92
C ALA A 106 6.04 -8.49 -15.87
N MET A 107 5.50 -8.11 -17.02
CA MET A 107 4.16 -7.51 -17.17
C MET A 107 3.94 -6.24 -16.32
N GLY A 108 5.02 -5.52 -15.97
CA GLY A 108 4.93 -4.31 -15.16
C GLY A 108 4.09 -3.21 -15.82
N GLU A 109 4.05 -3.16 -17.15
CA GLU A 109 3.20 -2.26 -17.92
C GLU A 109 1.71 -2.47 -17.67
N ARG A 110 1.26 -3.68 -17.38
CA ARG A 110 -0.14 -3.96 -17.04
C ARG A 110 -0.51 -3.38 -15.68
N TRP A 111 0.41 -3.46 -14.71
CA TRP A 111 0.22 -2.81 -13.41
C TRP A 111 0.13 -1.28 -13.55
N VAL A 112 1.05 -0.68 -14.32
CA VAL A 112 1.02 0.76 -14.61
C VAL A 112 -0.27 1.15 -15.32
N ALA A 113 -0.74 0.36 -16.28
CA ALA A 113 -2.02 0.60 -16.97
C ALA A 113 -3.21 0.55 -15.99
N ALA A 114 -3.23 -0.39 -15.04
CA ALA A 114 -4.27 -0.48 -14.02
C ALA A 114 -4.27 0.76 -13.09
N VAL A 115 -3.08 1.24 -12.69
CA VAL A 115 -2.96 2.49 -11.91
C VAL A 115 -3.53 3.66 -12.71
N ASN A 116 -3.13 3.80 -13.97
CA ASN A 116 -3.56 4.90 -14.85
C ASN A 116 -5.07 4.85 -15.12
N ALA A 117 -5.65 3.68 -15.27
CA ALA A 117 -7.09 3.51 -15.49
C ALA A 117 -7.95 3.94 -14.29
N THR A 118 -7.37 4.07 -13.10
CA THR A 118 -8.08 4.39 -11.86
C THR A 118 -7.82 5.82 -11.36
N HIS A 119 -7.18 6.67 -12.14
CA HIS A 119 -7.02 8.09 -11.83
C HIS A 119 -7.31 8.97 -13.06
N ALA A 120 -7.83 10.16 -12.82
CA ALA A 120 -8.16 11.12 -13.86
C ALA A 120 -7.01 12.09 -14.16
N SER A 121 -6.09 12.29 -13.22
CA SER A 121 -4.91 13.14 -13.32
C SER A 121 -3.84 12.72 -12.31
N PRO A 122 -2.61 13.26 -12.39
CA PRO A 122 -1.56 12.99 -11.40
C PRO A 122 -1.93 13.31 -9.94
N THR A 123 -2.97 14.11 -9.73
CA THR A 123 -3.41 14.55 -8.40
C THR A 123 -4.80 14.08 -8.02
N THR A 124 -5.54 13.43 -8.94
CA THR A 124 -6.91 12.96 -8.68
C THR A 124 -7.06 11.49 -9.05
N GLY A 125 -7.56 10.69 -8.16
CA GLY A 125 -7.77 9.27 -8.37
C GLY A 125 -8.99 8.75 -7.60
N MET A 126 -9.52 7.63 -8.07
CA MET A 126 -10.63 6.95 -7.43
C MET A 126 -10.19 6.36 -6.09
N ALA A 127 -11.01 6.50 -5.07
CA ALA A 127 -10.83 5.94 -3.74
C ALA A 127 -12.14 5.33 -3.23
N ILE A 128 -12.04 4.39 -2.30
CA ILE A 128 -13.20 3.78 -1.64
C ILE A 128 -13.52 4.62 -0.40
N LEU A 129 -14.71 5.16 -0.37
CA LEU A 129 -15.16 6.05 0.71
C LEU A 129 -16.29 5.43 1.51
N TYR A 130 -16.31 5.74 2.79
CA TYR A 130 -17.46 5.56 3.66
C TYR A 130 -17.77 6.89 4.35
N GLU A 131 -19.00 7.36 4.22
CA GLU A 131 -19.43 8.69 4.72
C GLU A 131 -18.49 9.83 4.30
N GLY A 132 -18.01 9.77 3.05
CA GLY A 132 -17.13 10.81 2.49
C GLY A 132 -15.66 10.74 2.90
N GLN A 133 -15.27 9.77 3.73
CA GLN A 133 -13.89 9.58 4.18
C GLN A 133 -13.25 8.31 3.58
N PRO A 134 -11.97 8.33 3.22
CA PRO A 134 -11.26 7.13 2.80
C PRO A 134 -11.34 6.04 3.87
N ILE A 135 -11.75 4.83 3.48
CA ILE A 135 -11.80 3.69 4.39
C ILE A 135 -10.39 3.16 4.69
N ARG A 136 -10.25 2.39 5.76
CA ARG A 136 -9.11 1.49 5.94
C ARG A 136 -9.33 0.27 5.06
N ALA A 137 -8.83 0.33 3.84
CA ALA A 137 -9.06 -0.69 2.81
C ALA A 137 -8.18 -1.92 3.06
N PHE A 138 -8.66 -2.85 3.87
CA PHE A 138 -8.01 -4.13 4.08
C PHE A 138 -8.23 -5.04 2.86
N TYR A 139 -7.25 -5.90 2.59
CA TYR A 139 -7.32 -6.91 1.54
C TYR A 139 -6.53 -8.16 1.96
N SER A 140 -6.88 -9.29 1.38
CA SER A 140 -6.24 -10.57 1.61
C SER A 140 -6.16 -11.37 0.31
N SER A 141 -5.31 -12.39 0.28
CA SER A 141 -5.18 -13.27 -0.89
C SER A 141 -6.32 -14.27 -1.04
N SER A 142 -7.06 -14.56 0.02
CA SER A 142 -8.19 -15.48 0.02
C SER A 142 -9.09 -15.22 1.24
N SER A 143 -10.39 -15.29 1.03
CA SER A 143 -11.39 -15.18 2.08
C SER A 143 -11.71 -16.54 2.75
N GLY A 144 -11.37 -17.65 2.09
CA GLY A 144 -11.76 -18.98 2.54
C GLY A 144 -13.27 -19.26 2.43
N GLY A 145 -13.99 -18.50 1.60
CA GLY A 145 -15.43 -18.67 1.38
C GLY A 145 -16.31 -17.61 2.07
N ALA A 146 -15.76 -16.82 2.97
CA ALA A 146 -16.43 -15.65 3.56
C ALA A 146 -15.40 -14.66 4.09
N THR A 147 -15.67 -13.37 3.94
CA THR A 147 -14.85 -12.33 4.59
C THR A 147 -15.10 -12.32 6.09
N GLN A 148 -14.14 -11.79 6.85
CA GLN A 148 -14.31 -11.60 8.30
C GLN A 148 -14.78 -10.18 8.62
N ALA A 149 -15.61 -10.03 9.64
CA ALA A 149 -15.93 -8.72 10.17
C ALA A 149 -14.77 -8.18 11.02
N SER A 150 -14.58 -6.86 11.02
CA SER A 150 -13.50 -6.22 11.77
C SER A 150 -13.58 -6.47 13.28
N VAL A 151 -14.79 -6.58 13.82
CA VAL A 151 -15.03 -6.87 15.24
C VAL A 151 -14.48 -8.22 15.64
N ASP A 152 -14.59 -9.22 14.77
CA ASP A 152 -14.10 -10.58 15.05
C ASP A 152 -12.57 -10.66 14.94
N GLN A 153 -11.98 -9.87 14.07
CA GLN A 153 -10.54 -9.90 13.81
C GLN A 153 -9.72 -9.02 14.77
N TRP A 154 -10.23 -7.84 15.12
CA TRP A 154 -9.47 -6.81 15.87
C TRP A 154 -10.24 -6.22 17.05
N GLY A 155 -11.47 -6.65 17.32
CA GLY A 155 -12.33 -6.15 18.39
C GLY A 155 -12.94 -4.76 18.13
N GLY A 156 -12.60 -4.11 17.03
CA GLY A 156 -13.14 -2.80 16.64
C GLY A 156 -14.19 -2.92 15.55
N ASP A 157 -15.34 -2.27 15.72
CA ASP A 157 -16.42 -2.30 14.73
C ASP A 157 -16.22 -1.24 13.63
N LEU A 158 -15.81 -1.67 12.46
CA LEU A 158 -15.75 -0.85 11.25
C LEU A 158 -16.99 -1.18 10.40
N PRO A 159 -17.94 -0.22 10.24
CA PRO A 159 -19.23 -0.51 9.63
C PRO A 159 -19.16 -0.97 8.17
N TYR A 160 -18.06 -0.73 7.50
CA TYR A 160 -17.79 -1.14 6.12
C TYR A 160 -16.97 -2.43 6.00
N VAL A 161 -16.54 -3.05 7.12
CA VAL A 161 -15.81 -4.34 7.13
C VAL A 161 -16.68 -5.38 7.80
N ARG A 162 -17.55 -6.01 7.02
CA ARG A 162 -18.53 -7.00 7.46
C ARG A 162 -18.19 -8.38 6.91
N SER A 163 -18.69 -9.41 7.58
CA SER A 163 -18.67 -10.77 7.02
C SER A 163 -19.65 -10.86 5.86
N VAL A 164 -19.14 -11.26 4.71
CA VAL A 164 -19.91 -11.46 3.47
C VAL A 164 -19.50 -12.79 2.88
N ALA A 165 -20.47 -13.58 2.41
CA ALA A 165 -20.18 -14.80 1.68
C ALA A 165 -19.37 -14.49 0.40
N ASP A 166 -18.32 -15.24 0.19
CA ASP A 166 -17.41 -15.13 -0.97
C ASP A 166 -17.13 -16.58 -1.45
N PRO A 167 -18.03 -17.15 -2.25
CA PRO A 167 -18.03 -18.57 -2.60
C PRO A 167 -16.99 -18.96 -3.67
N TRP A 168 -16.13 -18.05 -4.11
CA TRP A 168 -15.14 -18.28 -5.18
C TRP A 168 -13.72 -18.45 -4.70
#